data_0cdfd814d690791831be431750ea8c55
#
_entry.id   0cdfd814d690791831be431750ea8c55
#
_cell.length_a   1.000
_cell.length_b   1.000
_cell.length_c   1.000
_cell.angle_alpha   90.00
_cell.angle_beta   90.00
_cell.angle_gamma   90.00
#
_symmetry.space_group_name_H-M   'P 1'
#
loop_
_entity.id
_entity.type
_entity.pdbx_description
1 polymer ?
#
loop_
_entity_poly.entity_id
_entity_poly.type
_entity_poly.pdbx_seq_one_letter_code
_entity_poly.pdbx_strand_id
1 'polypeptide(L)'
;MAGSQAMGKIDLQSHWGKVYQTRGERDVSWFEESPAISLDLIRATGVTADAPIIDIGGGASRLVDSLLDEGFTAVTVLDLSEKALAMSKARLGARSAKVRWIAADVTAWEPPQTYEVWHDRTAFHFLTEANDRAAYAQRVLRAVHPGGHLIIGTFAPDGPERCSGLAVVRHDSASLSHILGPFFELVESRDHAHRTPAGVVQRFQFSRFRRSK
;
A
#
# COMPACT_ATOMS: atom_id res chain seq x y z
N MET A 1 19.89 -38.40 5.75
CA MET A 1 19.09 -37.34 6.39
C MET A 1 19.64 -36.01 5.94
N ALA A 2 19.03 -35.43 4.89
CA ALA A 2 19.40 -34.13 4.37
C ALA A 2 18.59 -33.06 5.15
N GLY A 3 19.31 -32.25 5.92
CA GLY A 3 18.71 -31.15 6.67
C GLY A 3 18.12 -30.12 5.70
N SER A 4 16.82 -29.90 5.79
CA SER A 4 16.15 -28.75 5.20
C SER A 4 16.73 -27.50 5.88
N GLN A 5 17.61 -26.78 5.18
CA GLN A 5 17.95 -25.43 5.57
C GLN A 5 16.69 -24.58 5.37
N ALA A 6 16.10 -24.14 6.48
CA ALA A 6 15.08 -23.10 6.46
C ALA A 6 15.69 -21.88 5.77
N MET A 7 15.18 -21.53 4.58
CA MET A 7 15.53 -20.25 3.92
C MET A 7 15.15 -19.14 4.90
N GLY A 8 16.17 -18.42 5.39
CA GLY A 8 15.95 -17.33 6.34
C GLY A 8 14.94 -16.32 5.80
N LYS A 9 14.04 -15.87 6.68
CA LYS A 9 13.05 -14.82 6.35
C LYS A 9 13.82 -13.62 5.80
N ILE A 10 13.48 -13.17 4.59
CA ILE A 10 14.12 -12.00 3.96
C ILE A 10 13.83 -10.79 4.87
N ASP A 11 14.88 -10.10 5.28
CA ASP A 11 14.74 -8.83 5.99
C ASP A 11 14.27 -7.74 5.01
N LEU A 12 12.95 -7.56 4.95
CA LEU A 12 12.29 -6.60 4.08
C LEU A 12 12.74 -5.16 4.37
N GLN A 13 12.99 -4.83 5.65
CA GLN A 13 13.45 -3.48 6.01
C GLN A 13 14.82 -3.16 5.42
N SER A 14 15.77 -4.08 5.57
CA SER A 14 17.09 -3.94 4.93
C SER A 14 17.01 -3.91 3.41
N HIS A 15 16.14 -4.74 2.80
CA HIS A 15 15.94 -4.76 1.37
C HIS A 15 15.47 -3.39 0.86
N TRP A 16 14.37 -2.85 1.40
CA TRP A 16 13.82 -1.57 0.98
C TRP A 16 14.76 -0.40 1.30
N GLY A 17 15.47 -0.47 2.43
CA GLY A 17 16.52 0.49 2.75
C GLY A 17 17.61 0.57 1.67
N LYS A 18 18.05 -0.58 1.12
CA LYS A 18 19.03 -0.65 0.01
C LYS A 18 18.43 -0.16 -1.31
N VAL A 19 17.20 -0.53 -1.64
CA VAL A 19 16.52 -0.08 -2.88
C VAL A 19 16.50 1.44 -2.94
N TYR A 20 16.00 2.11 -1.90
CA TYR A 20 15.91 3.57 -1.86
C TYR A 20 17.23 4.29 -1.52
N GLN A 21 18.29 3.55 -1.23
CA GLN A 21 19.65 4.09 -1.15
C GLN A 21 20.30 4.22 -2.52
N THR A 22 19.95 3.31 -3.45
CA THR A 22 20.62 3.17 -4.74
C THR A 22 19.79 3.63 -5.92
N ARG A 23 18.47 3.84 -5.74
CA ARG A 23 17.52 4.22 -6.80
C ARG A 23 16.76 5.47 -6.41
N GLY A 24 16.60 6.38 -7.35
CA GLY A 24 15.69 7.51 -7.24
C GLY A 24 14.22 7.07 -7.31
N GLU A 25 13.30 7.96 -6.94
CA GLU A 25 11.87 7.68 -7.01
C GLU A 25 11.38 7.30 -8.42
N ARG A 26 12.01 7.86 -9.48
CA ARG A 26 11.66 7.64 -10.89
C ARG A 26 12.29 6.37 -11.49
N ASP A 27 13.21 5.73 -10.77
CA ASP A 27 13.95 4.56 -11.26
C ASP A 27 13.32 3.23 -10.84
N VAL A 28 12.25 3.28 -10.04
CA VAL A 28 11.56 2.09 -9.56
C VAL A 28 10.39 1.73 -10.48
N SER A 29 10.13 0.43 -10.66
CA SER A 29 9.13 -0.04 -11.63
C SER A 29 7.69 0.34 -11.28
N TRP A 30 7.40 0.67 -10.03
CA TRP A 30 6.07 1.09 -9.54
C TRP A 30 5.88 2.62 -9.52
N PHE A 31 6.86 3.38 -10.01
CA PHE A 31 6.73 4.84 -10.08
C PHE A 31 5.55 5.25 -10.96
N GLU A 32 4.77 6.20 -10.47
CA GLU A 32 3.72 6.92 -11.19
C GLU A 32 3.87 8.42 -10.91
N GLU A 33 3.92 9.22 -11.97
CA GLU A 33 3.91 10.68 -11.85
C GLU A 33 2.58 11.16 -11.26
N SER A 34 1.47 10.52 -11.67
CA SER A 34 0.13 10.73 -11.14
C SER A 34 -0.49 9.39 -10.79
N PRO A 35 -0.82 9.13 -9.52
CA PRO A 35 -1.47 7.89 -9.08
C PRO A 35 -2.99 7.93 -9.33
N ALA A 36 -3.39 8.12 -10.60
CA ALA A 36 -4.75 8.44 -11.01
C ALA A 36 -5.78 7.42 -10.50
N ILE A 37 -5.49 6.11 -10.63
CA ILE A 37 -6.42 5.08 -10.20
C ILE A 37 -6.63 5.08 -8.66
N SER A 38 -5.56 5.31 -7.89
CA SER A 38 -5.64 5.45 -6.44
C SER A 38 -6.50 6.64 -6.03
N LEU A 39 -6.28 7.80 -6.67
CA LEU A 39 -7.07 9.01 -6.43
C LEU A 39 -8.54 8.82 -6.80
N ASP A 40 -8.83 8.22 -7.94
CA ASP A 40 -10.20 7.96 -8.39
C ASP A 40 -10.95 7.03 -7.41
N LEU A 41 -10.27 6.00 -6.88
CA LEU A 41 -10.84 5.11 -5.89
C LEU A 41 -11.06 5.81 -4.53
N ILE A 42 -10.14 6.70 -4.12
CA ILE A 42 -10.30 7.50 -2.90
C ILE A 42 -11.47 8.48 -3.07
N ARG A 43 -11.55 9.22 -4.18
CA ARG A 43 -12.69 10.11 -4.48
C ARG A 43 -14.02 9.36 -4.50
N ALA A 44 -14.05 8.14 -5.05
CA ALA A 44 -15.23 7.28 -5.10
C ALA A 44 -15.72 6.80 -3.72
N THR A 45 -14.92 6.98 -2.64
CA THR A 45 -15.39 6.75 -1.27
C THR A 45 -16.36 7.82 -0.80
N GLY A 46 -16.28 9.04 -1.34
CA GLY A 46 -17.08 10.19 -0.94
C GLY A 46 -16.65 10.82 0.39
N VAL A 47 -15.48 10.49 0.92
CA VAL A 47 -14.97 11.08 2.18
C VAL A 47 -14.65 12.57 2.01
N THR A 48 -14.79 13.31 3.09
CA THR A 48 -14.47 14.75 3.15
C THR A 48 -12.95 14.99 3.24
N ALA A 49 -12.51 16.20 2.96
CA ALA A 49 -11.10 16.56 2.95
C ALA A 49 -10.40 16.45 4.33
N ASP A 50 -11.15 16.45 5.41
CA ASP A 50 -10.67 16.25 6.79
C ASP A 50 -10.70 14.79 7.25
N ALA A 51 -11.20 13.87 6.41
CA ALA A 51 -11.24 12.45 6.72
C ALA A 51 -9.83 11.87 6.91
N PRO A 52 -9.59 11.06 7.97
CA PRO A 52 -8.31 10.41 8.16
C PRO A 52 -8.04 9.36 7.08
N ILE A 53 -6.97 9.56 6.32
CA ILE A 53 -6.49 8.63 5.28
C ILE A 53 -5.12 8.10 5.71
N ILE A 54 -4.90 6.78 5.53
CA ILE A 54 -3.58 6.17 5.66
C ILE A 54 -3.17 5.50 4.34
N ASP A 55 -1.94 5.79 3.89
CA ASP A 55 -1.29 5.17 2.73
C ASP A 55 -0.20 4.21 3.22
N ILE A 56 -0.41 2.91 3.00
CA ILE A 56 0.48 1.83 3.41
C ILE A 56 1.49 1.52 2.31
N GLY A 57 2.78 1.48 2.68
CA GLY A 57 3.87 1.36 1.71
C GLY A 57 3.98 2.62 0.84
N GLY A 58 3.45 3.76 1.32
CA GLY A 58 3.40 5.00 0.56
C GLY A 58 4.78 5.63 0.30
N GLY A 59 5.79 5.29 1.09
CA GLY A 59 7.21 5.62 0.93
C GLY A 59 7.53 6.82 0.06
N ALA A 60 8.08 6.57 -1.13
CA ALA A 60 8.40 7.59 -2.14
C ALA A 60 7.25 7.86 -3.14
N SER A 61 6.05 7.31 -2.92
CA SER A 61 4.87 7.52 -3.76
C SER A 61 4.47 8.99 -3.84
N ARG A 62 3.88 9.39 -4.98
CA ARG A 62 3.31 10.72 -5.18
C ARG A 62 1.83 10.84 -4.78
N LEU A 63 1.26 9.78 -4.20
CA LEU A 63 -0.12 9.84 -3.72
C LEU A 63 -0.30 10.91 -2.64
N VAL A 64 0.65 11.01 -1.70
CA VAL A 64 0.61 12.01 -0.64
C VAL A 64 0.64 13.44 -1.18
N ASP A 65 1.42 13.71 -2.26
CA ASP A 65 1.46 15.03 -2.92
C ASP A 65 0.07 15.37 -3.47
N SER A 66 -0.52 14.43 -4.22
CA SER A 66 -1.84 14.59 -4.85
C SER A 66 -2.96 14.76 -3.81
N LEU A 67 -2.93 14.01 -2.71
CA LEU A 67 -3.90 14.15 -1.63
C LEU A 67 -3.83 15.56 -1.01
N LEU A 68 -2.63 16.07 -0.77
CA LEU A 68 -2.46 17.44 -0.25
C LEU A 68 -2.89 18.50 -1.28
N ASP A 69 -2.68 18.27 -2.58
CA ASP A 69 -3.13 19.15 -3.66
C ASP A 69 -4.65 19.20 -3.78
N GLU A 70 -5.34 18.09 -3.46
CA GLU A 70 -6.80 18.00 -3.38
C GLU A 70 -7.38 18.51 -2.06
N GLY A 71 -6.52 19.01 -1.15
CA GLY A 71 -6.93 19.64 0.09
C GLY A 71 -7.15 18.69 1.25
N PHE A 72 -6.76 17.40 1.15
CA PHE A 72 -6.81 16.49 2.30
C PHE A 72 -5.89 16.95 3.42
N THR A 73 -6.40 17.00 4.66
CA THR A 73 -5.69 17.57 5.81
C THR A 73 -5.26 16.55 6.85
N ALA A 74 -5.80 15.32 6.81
CA ALA A 74 -5.54 14.27 7.80
C ALA A 74 -4.87 13.04 7.15
N VAL A 75 -3.74 13.27 6.45
CA VAL A 75 -3.00 12.23 5.72
C VAL A 75 -1.92 11.61 6.59
N THR A 76 -1.89 10.28 6.65
CA THR A 76 -0.82 9.48 7.25
C THR A 76 -0.15 8.64 6.17
N VAL A 77 1.17 8.56 6.19
CA VAL A 77 1.95 7.66 5.34
C VAL A 77 2.74 6.72 6.23
N LEU A 78 2.54 5.42 6.04
CA LEU A 78 3.29 4.37 6.71
C LEU A 78 4.15 3.62 5.69
N ASP A 79 5.42 3.45 5.99
CA ASP A 79 6.34 2.64 5.18
C ASP A 79 7.38 1.96 6.07
N LEU A 80 7.88 0.82 5.62
CA LEU A 80 8.94 0.08 6.30
C LEU A 80 10.30 0.79 6.16
N SER A 81 10.49 1.59 5.09
CA SER A 81 11.73 2.29 4.75
C SER A 81 11.70 3.76 5.19
N GLU A 82 12.45 4.10 6.23
CA GLU A 82 12.68 5.49 6.62
C GLU A 82 13.27 6.34 5.48
N LYS A 83 14.09 5.72 4.60
CA LYS A 83 14.69 6.40 3.44
C LYS A 83 13.64 6.79 2.41
N ALA A 84 12.68 5.90 2.13
CA ALA A 84 11.56 6.20 1.24
C ALA A 84 10.71 7.36 1.77
N LEU A 85 10.39 7.34 3.08
CA LEU A 85 9.70 8.44 3.73
C LEU A 85 10.49 9.75 3.68
N ALA A 86 11.82 9.71 3.88
CA ALA A 86 12.68 10.88 3.81
C ALA A 86 12.67 11.51 2.40
N MET A 87 12.61 10.71 1.33
CA MET A 87 12.50 11.21 -0.05
C MET A 87 11.19 12.01 -0.25
N SER A 88 10.07 11.49 0.19
CA SER A 88 8.78 12.21 0.12
C SER A 88 8.76 13.47 0.98
N LYS A 89 9.33 13.43 2.19
CA LYS A 89 9.47 14.61 3.04
C LYS A 89 10.31 15.69 2.37
N ALA A 90 11.43 15.33 1.77
CA ALA A 90 12.31 16.26 1.06
C ALA A 90 11.61 16.89 -0.15
N ARG A 91 10.87 16.08 -0.94
CA ARG A 91 10.10 16.54 -2.09
C ARG A 91 8.99 17.52 -1.69
N LEU A 92 8.26 17.24 -0.63
CA LEU A 92 7.17 18.08 -0.13
C LEU A 92 7.66 19.37 0.54
N GLY A 93 8.91 19.40 1.02
CA GLY A 93 9.46 20.56 1.74
C GLY A 93 8.62 20.92 2.97
N ALA A 94 8.24 22.18 3.12
CA ALA A 94 7.43 22.65 4.24
C ALA A 94 6.05 21.96 4.35
N ARG A 95 5.48 21.46 3.24
CA ARG A 95 4.21 20.73 3.23
C ARG A 95 4.28 19.40 3.97
N SER A 96 5.48 18.82 4.15
CA SER A 96 5.67 17.57 4.87
C SER A 96 5.20 17.63 6.34
N ALA A 97 5.17 18.83 6.94
CA ALA A 97 4.65 19.04 8.28
C ALA A 97 3.13 18.83 8.42
N LYS A 98 2.40 18.79 7.29
CA LYS A 98 0.96 18.48 7.25
C LYS A 98 0.64 16.98 7.22
N VAL A 99 1.67 16.14 7.14
CA VAL A 99 1.52 14.69 6.98
C VAL A 99 2.07 13.98 8.20
N ARG A 100 1.36 12.97 8.68
CA ARG A 100 1.87 12.06 9.71
C ARG A 100 2.69 10.96 9.06
N TRP A 101 3.96 10.85 9.43
CA TRP A 101 4.90 9.86 8.89
C TRP A 101 5.18 8.77 9.91
N ILE A 102 5.07 7.51 9.51
CA ILE A 102 5.27 6.34 10.36
C ILE A 102 6.23 5.38 9.68
N ALA A 103 7.39 5.13 10.30
CA ALA A 103 8.32 4.08 9.87
C ALA A 103 8.01 2.83 10.69
N ALA A 104 7.32 1.84 10.09
CA ALA A 104 6.91 0.62 10.80
C ALA A 104 6.58 -0.52 9.83
N ASP A 105 6.66 -1.76 10.36
CA ASP A 105 6.09 -2.94 9.72
C ASP A 105 4.57 -2.96 10.00
N VAL A 106 3.77 -2.87 8.95
CA VAL A 106 2.31 -2.85 9.03
C VAL A 106 1.73 -4.10 9.72
N THR A 107 2.42 -5.24 9.66
CA THR A 107 1.97 -6.49 10.30
C THR A 107 2.14 -6.47 11.82
N ALA A 108 3.06 -5.66 12.33
CA ALA A 108 3.37 -5.53 13.76
C ALA A 108 2.91 -4.19 14.36
N TRP A 109 2.64 -3.18 13.52
CA TRP A 109 2.24 -1.85 13.96
C TRP A 109 0.83 -1.85 14.59
N GLU A 110 0.69 -1.15 15.72
CA GLU A 110 -0.61 -0.95 16.36
C GLU A 110 -1.18 0.42 15.96
N PRO A 111 -2.35 0.46 15.28
CA PRO A 111 -2.99 1.71 14.88
C PRO A 111 -3.40 2.55 16.09
N PRO A 112 -2.92 3.82 16.22
CA PRO A 112 -3.27 4.67 17.34
C PRO A 112 -4.63 5.35 17.21
N GLN A 113 -5.25 5.25 16.03
CA GLN A 113 -6.55 5.82 15.68
C GLN A 113 -7.21 5.01 14.58
N THR A 114 -8.45 5.32 14.26
CA THR A 114 -9.15 4.78 13.09
C THR A 114 -9.01 5.71 11.89
N TYR A 115 -9.18 5.14 10.70
CA TYR A 115 -9.11 5.82 9.41
C TYR A 115 -10.39 5.58 8.62
N GLU A 116 -10.83 6.59 7.88
CA GLU A 116 -11.95 6.48 6.93
C GLU A 116 -11.50 5.78 5.64
N VAL A 117 -10.24 5.96 5.25
CA VAL A 117 -9.65 5.28 4.10
C VAL A 117 -8.30 4.68 4.47
N TRP A 118 -8.17 3.38 4.24
CA TRP A 118 -6.92 2.65 4.24
C TRP A 118 -6.57 2.34 2.78
N HIS A 119 -5.49 2.90 2.29
CA HIS A 119 -4.99 2.67 0.95
C HIS A 119 -3.69 1.85 1.01
N ASP A 120 -3.56 0.88 0.12
CA ASP A 120 -2.36 0.06 -0.07
C ASP A 120 -2.18 -0.20 -1.56
N ARG A 121 -1.08 0.25 -2.10
CA ARG A 121 -0.66 -0.11 -3.45
C ARG A 121 0.70 -0.77 -3.41
N THR A 122 0.73 -2.08 -3.63
CA THR A 122 1.94 -2.91 -3.70
C THR A 122 2.66 -3.22 -2.37
N ALA A 123 2.11 -2.88 -1.20
CA ALA A 123 2.68 -3.35 0.06
C ALA A 123 2.16 -4.75 0.42
N PHE A 124 0.85 -4.98 0.35
CA PHE A 124 0.21 -6.24 0.70
C PHE A 124 0.73 -7.45 -0.07
N HIS A 125 1.04 -7.30 -1.36
CA HIS A 125 1.46 -8.43 -2.19
C HIS A 125 2.85 -9.01 -1.81
N PHE A 126 3.64 -8.30 -0.99
CA PHE A 126 4.89 -8.83 -0.43
C PHE A 126 4.68 -9.74 0.79
N LEU A 127 3.47 -9.79 1.33
CA LEU A 127 3.14 -10.68 2.45
C LEU A 127 2.92 -12.10 1.94
N THR A 128 4.01 -12.82 1.68
CA THR A 128 3.97 -14.18 1.09
C THR A 128 3.51 -15.23 2.07
N GLU A 129 3.68 -15.00 3.38
CA GLU A 129 3.26 -15.92 4.43
C GLU A 129 1.80 -15.68 4.85
N ALA A 130 1.04 -16.77 5.06
CA ALA A 130 -0.36 -16.68 5.46
C ALA A 130 -0.54 -15.95 6.81
N ASN A 131 0.39 -16.15 7.75
CA ASN A 131 0.35 -15.50 9.05
C ASN A 131 0.54 -13.97 8.93
N ASP A 132 1.42 -13.50 8.02
CA ASP A 132 1.65 -12.07 7.80
C ASP A 132 0.40 -11.43 7.16
N ARG A 133 -0.27 -12.12 6.21
CA ARG A 133 -1.57 -11.66 5.65
C ARG A 133 -2.68 -11.61 6.70
N ALA A 134 -2.74 -12.62 7.58
CA ALA A 134 -3.71 -12.62 8.68
C ALA A 134 -3.44 -11.48 9.67
N ALA A 135 -2.17 -11.22 10.02
CA ALA A 135 -1.79 -10.09 10.86
C ALA A 135 -2.20 -8.74 10.21
N TYR A 136 -1.92 -8.57 8.91
CA TYR A 136 -2.36 -7.40 8.16
C TYR A 136 -3.88 -7.22 8.20
N ALA A 137 -4.65 -8.28 7.90
CA ALA A 137 -6.12 -8.22 7.93
C ALA A 137 -6.65 -7.81 9.33
N GLN A 138 -6.02 -8.27 10.41
CA GLN A 138 -6.36 -7.83 11.77
C GLN A 138 -6.07 -6.33 11.99
N ARG A 139 -4.95 -5.79 11.45
CA ARG A 139 -4.64 -4.35 11.54
C ARG A 139 -5.66 -3.52 10.78
N VAL A 140 -6.00 -3.94 9.55
CA VAL A 140 -7.05 -3.31 8.75
C VAL A 140 -8.38 -3.29 9.52
N LEU A 141 -8.79 -4.43 10.09
CA LEU A 141 -10.04 -4.52 10.85
C LEU A 141 -10.06 -3.58 12.07
N ARG A 142 -8.93 -3.37 12.74
CA ARG A 142 -8.84 -2.44 13.88
C ARG A 142 -8.80 -0.98 13.45
N ALA A 143 -8.11 -0.70 12.32
CA ALA A 143 -7.80 0.66 11.89
C ALA A 143 -8.86 1.28 11.00
N VAL A 144 -9.54 0.52 10.15
CA VAL A 144 -10.59 1.09 9.29
C VAL A 144 -11.84 1.33 10.12
N HIS A 145 -12.41 2.55 10.08
CA HIS A 145 -13.65 2.89 10.78
C HIS A 145 -14.82 2.04 10.28
N PRO A 146 -15.80 1.61 11.12
CA PRO A 146 -17.04 1.01 10.64
C PRO A 146 -17.74 1.90 9.62
N GLY A 147 -17.96 1.39 8.40
CA GLY A 147 -18.44 2.17 7.25
C GLY A 147 -17.32 2.79 6.40
N GLY A 148 -16.07 2.79 6.87
CA GLY A 148 -14.90 3.26 6.12
C GLY A 148 -14.46 2.30 5.03
N HIS A 149 -13.43 2.66 4.29
CA HIS A 149 -13.01 2.00 3.06
C HIS A 149 -11.58 1.47 3.14
N LEU A 150 -11.38 0.31 2.52
CA LEU A 150 -10.09 -0.30 2.25
C LEU A 150 -9.89 -0.36 0.74
N ILE A 151 -8.78 0.17 0.23
CA ILE A 151 -8.37 0.10 -1.16
C ILE A 151 -7.07 -0.67 -1.22
N ILE A 152 -7.05 -1.80 -1.94
CA ILE A 152 -5.84 -2.62 -2.15
C ILE A 152 -5.57 -2.76 -3.64
N GLY A 153 -4.35 -2.38 -4.06
CA GLY A 153 -3.82 -2.60 -5.39
C GLY A 153 -2.67 -3.60 -5.36
N THR A 154 -2.82 -4.74 -6.02
CA THR A 154 -1.80 -5.80 -6.14
C THR A 154 -1.55 -6.15 -7.59
N PHE A 155 -0.50 -6.94 -7.87
CA PHE A 155 -0.43 -7.59 -9.17
C PHE A 155 -1.63 -8.52 -9.35
N ALA A 156 -2.25 -8.45 -10.55
CA ALA A 156 -3.34 -9.31 -10.96
C ALA A 156 -2.87 -10.78 -11.11
N PRO A 157 -3.77 -11.77 -11.15
CA PRO A 157 -3.40 -13.18 -11.33
C PRO A 157 -2.52 -13.46 -12.55
N ASP A 158 -2.65 -12.65 -13.60
CA ASP A 158 -1.84 -12.69 -14.84
C ASP A 158 -0.67 -11.66 -14.82
N GLY A 159 -0.45 -11.01 -13.70
CA GLY A 159 0.66 -10.05 -13.50
C GLY A 159 1.99 -10.72 -13.16
N PRO A 160 3.04 -9.92 -12.88
CA PRO A 160 4.36 -10.44 -12.53
C PRO A 160 4.37 -11.27 -11.24
N GLU A 161 5.26 -12.27 -11.17
CA GLU A 161 5.46 -13.10 -9.96
C GLU A 161 6.51 -12.52 -9.00
N ARG A 162 7.21 -11.48 -9.44
CA ARG A 162 8.27 -10.82 -8.66
C ARG A 162 8.18 -9.31 -8.82
N CYS A 163 8.48 -8.59 -7.72
CA CYS A 163 8.63 -7.14 -7.71
C CYS A 163 9.92 -6.79 -6.97
N SER A 164 10.75 -5.91 -7.54
CA SER A 164 12.04 -5.51 -6.95
C SER A 164 12.95 -6.71 -6.56
N GLY A 165 12.88 -7.80 -7.33
CA GLY A 165 13.65 -9.01 -7.03
C GLY A 165 13.03 -9.93 -5.97
N LEU A 166 11.98 -9.51 -5.28
CA LEU A 166 11.24 -10.30 -4.27
C LEU A 166 10.08 -11.06 -4.92
N ALA A 167 9.76 -12.24 -4.37
CA ALA A 167 8.54 -12.95 -4.70
C ALA A 167 7.33 -12.17 -4.17
N VAL A 168 6.22 -12.23 -4.90
CA VAL A 168 4.95 -11.61 -4.49
C VAL A 168 3.81 -12.61 -4.62
N VAL A 169 2.72 -12.38 -3.89
CA VAL A 169 1.47 -13.08 -4.08
C VAL A 169 0.55 -12.21 -4.93
N ARG A 170 0.06 -12.78 -6.03
CA ARG A 170 -0.91 -12.13 -6.92
C ARG A 170 -2.31 -12.38 -6.38
N HIS A 171 -3.15 -11.36 -6.42
CA HIS A 171 -4.50 -11.44 -5.88
C HIS A 171 -5.53 -10.95 -6.89
N ASP A 172 -6.70 -11.54 -6.83
CA ASP A 172 -7.95 -11.00 -7.34
C ASP A 172 -8.88 -10.58 -6.20
N SER A 173 -10.00 -9.97 -6.52
CA SER A 173 -10.97 -9.51 -5.52
C SER A 173 -11.54 -10.64 -4.67
N ALA A 174 -11.68 -11.86 -5.23
CA ALA A 174 -12.21 -13.01 -4.51
C ALA A 174 -11.22 -13.50 -3.44
N SER A 175 -9.94 -13.62 -3.79
CA SER A 175 -8.88 -14.01 -2.84
C SER A 175 -8.69 -12.96 -1.74
N LEU A 176 -8.77 -11.66 -2.07
CA LEU A 176 -8.73 -10.58 -1.08
C LEU A 176 -9.95 -10.65 -0.16
N SER A 177 -11.17 -10.85 -0.68
CA SER A 177 -12.38 -11.01 0.14
C SER A 177 -12.26 -12.17 1.11
N HIS A 178 -11.69 -13.30 0.67
CA HIS A 178 -11.45 -14.46 1.54
C HIS A 178 -10.49 -14.13 2.70
N ILE A 179 -9.41 -13.41 2.42
CA ILE A 179 -8.41 -13.04 3.44
C ILE A 179 -8.96 -12.01 4.44
N LEU A 180 -9.70 -11.01 3.96
CA LEU A 180 -10.26 -9.93 4.78
C LEU A 180 -11.44 -10.40 5.64
N GLY A 181 -12.13 -11.47 5.23
CA GLY A 181 -13.26 -12.05 5.94
C GLY A 181 -14.55 -11.23 5.82
N PRO A 182 -15.58 -11.60 6.61
CA PRO A 182 -16.96 -11.13 6.41
C PRO A 182 -17.20 -9.67 6.80
N PHE A 183 -16.23 -9.02 7.44
CA PHE A 183 -16.37 -7.61 7.86
C PHE A 183 -16.10 -6.60 6.75
N PHE A 184 -15.65 -7.06 5.59
CA PHE A 184 -15.34 -6.21 4.44
C PHE A 184 -16.11 -6.68 3.20
N GLU A 185 -17.01 -5.82 2.73
CA GLU A 185 -17.80 -6.04 1.52
C GLU A 185 -17.07 -5.43 0.32
N LEU A 186 -16.89 -6.21 -0.75
CA LEU A 186 -16.35 -5.70 -2.00
C LEU A 186 -17.33 -4.73 -2.65
N VAL A 187 -16.89 -3.49 -2.89
CA VAL A 187 -17.69 -2.44 -3.53
C VAL A 187 -17.40 -2.36 -5.02
N GLU A 188 -16.13 -2.40 -5.38
CA GLU A 188 -15.69 -2.38 -6.78
C GLU A 188 -14.32 -3.02 -6.97
N SER A 189 -14.06 -3.43 -8.20
CA SER A 189 -12.78 -4.01 -8.65
C SER A 189 -12.43 -3.42 -10.02
N ARG A 190 -11.17 -3.03 -10.21
CA ARG A 190 -10.67 -2.43 -11.45
C ARG A 190 -9.36 -3.07 -11.86
N ASP A 191 -9.27 -3.49 -13.12
CA ASP A 191 -8.01 -3.88 -13.74
C ASP A 191 -7.25 -2.63 -14.17
N HIS A 192 -5.92 -2.67 -14.03
CA HIS A 192 -5.05 -1.57 -14.40
C HIS A 192 -3.76 -2.07 -15.06
N ALA A 193 -3.44 -1.52 -16.21
CA ALA A 193 -2.19 -1.78 -16.92
C ALA A 193 -1.19 -0.65 -16.64
N HIS A 194 -0.39 -0.84 -15.59
CA HIS A 194 0.68 0.09 -15.23
C HIS A 194 1.84 -0.03 -16.24
N ARG A 195 2.27 1.09 -16.80
CA ARG A 195 3.49 1.17 -17.62
C ARG A 195 4.64 1.68 -16.77
N THR A 196 5.63 0.81 -16.55
CA THR A 196 6.84 1.18 -15.79
C THR A 196 7.65 2.26 -16.52
N PRO A 197 8.56 2.99 -15.85
CA PRO A 197 9.48 3.93 -16.50
C PRO A 197 10.31 3.29 -17.64
N ALA A 198 10.61 1.98 -17.53
CA ALA A 198 11.30 1.21 -18.56
C ALA A 198 10.38 0.75 -19.73
N GLY A 199 9.09 1.15 -19.74
CA GLY A 199 8.12 0.84 -20.78
C GLY A 199 7.45 -0.55 -20.66
N VAL A 200 7.77 -1.35 -19.65
CA VAL A 200 7.16 -2.65 -19.41
C VAL A 200 5.75 -2.48 -18.85
N VAL A 201 4.79 -3.25 -19.35
CA VAL A 201 3.43 -3.26 -18.82
C VAL A 201 3.32 -4.29 -17.69
N GLN A 202 2.82 -3.85 -16.54
CA GLN A 202 2.51 -4.69 -15.39
C GLN A 202 1.00 -4.68 -15.13
N ARG A 203 0.41 -5.87 -15.03
CA ARG A 203 -1.03 -6.01 -14.77
C ARG A 203 -1.30 -5.93 -13.28
N PHE A 204 -2.14 -4.97 -12.91
CA PHE A 204 -2.65 -4.77 -11.54
C PHE A 204 -4.14 -5.02 -11.48
N GLN A 205 -4.58 -5.37 -10.30
CA GLN A 205 -5.97 -5.38 -9.91
C GLN A 205 -6.12 -4.55 -8.63
N PHE A 206 -7.04 -3.59 -8.66
CA PHE A 206 -7.42 -2.79 -7.51
C PHE A 206 -8.80 -3.22 -7.02
N SER A 207 -8.93 -3.36 -5.71
CA SER A 207 -10.21 -3.67 -5.06
C SER A 207 -10.50 -2.64 -3.99
N ARG A 208 -11.72 -2.09 -4.00
CA ARG A 208 -12.23 -1.25 -2.93
C ARG A 208 -13.28 -2.00 -2.15
N PHE A 209 -13.04 -2.11 -0.86
CA PHE A 209 -13.95 -2.72 0.11
C PHE A 209 -14.52 -1.64 1.03
N ARG A 210 -15.69 -1.93 1.60
CA ARG A 210 -16.30 -1.15 2.66
C ARG A 210 -16.39 -2.00 3.92
N ARG A 211 -15.96 -1.45 5.05
CA ARG A 211 -16.14 -2.12 6.33
C ARG A 211 -17.61 -2.10 6.74
N SER A 212 -18.16 -3.24 7.12
CA SER A 212 -19.51 -3.36 7.70
C SER A 212 -19.63 -2.49 8.96
N LYS A 213 -20.86 -2.00 9.22
CA LYS A 213 -21.16 -1.20 10.42
C LYS A 213 -21.17 -2.06 11.68
#